data_0155be91d4d38cebe216d5c09cfabe2f
#
_entry.id   0155be91d4d38cebe216d5c09cfabe2f
#
_cell.length_a   1.000
_cell.length_b   1.000
_cell.length_c   1.000
_cell.angle_alpha   90.00
_cell.angle_beta   90.00
_cell.angle_gamma   90.00
#
_symmetry.space_group_name_H-M   'P 1'
#
loop_
_entity.id
_entity.type
_entity.pdbx_description
1 polymer ?
#
loop_
_entity_poly.entity_id
_entity_poly.type
_entity_poly.pdbx_seq_one_letter_code
_entity_poly.pdbx_strand_id
1 'polypeptide(L)'
;MCIRDREGTVSNVPPQGGRKHPQQEFIQIDTTNILFICGGAFDGLDKYILRRTDKSALGFGSALKDNSSEAEKALLRKVEPHDLVKFGLIPELIGRLPVITVLDDLDEDALVRVLKEPRNSLVKQYKELLSMDNVELDITDEALHAIARKTIERKTGARGLRSVMENILMPIMYDVPNDPTIIRVTIDEDTVEGGEAHMEYGAVRKRYKSQSSLS
;
A
#
# COMPACT_ATOMS: atom_id res chain seq x y z
N MET A 1 -19.40 11.89 8.08
CA MET A 1 -18.50 12.62 8.98
C MET A 1 -18.66 14.12 8.73
N CYS A 2 -19.12 14.86 9.74
CA CYS A 2 -19.37 16.30 9.61
C CYS A 2 -18.04 17.09 9.67
N ILE A 3 -17.97 18.23 9.01
CA ILE A 3 -16.81 19.13 9.10
C ILE A 3 -16.53 19.51 10.56
N ARG A 4 -17.58 19.66 11.35
CA ARG A 4 -17.52 19.98 12.78
C ARG A 4 -16.84 18.90 13.64
N ASP A 5 -16.96 17.63 13.23
CA ASP A 5 -16.36 16.48 13.96
C ASP A 5 -14.83 16.53 13.94
N ARG A 6 -14.22 17.34 13.06
CA ARG A 6 -12.76 17.53 12.95
C ARG A 6 -12.21 18.66 13.81
N GLU A 7 -13.08 19.48 14.41
CA GLU A 7 -12.69 20.60 15.27
C GLU A 7 -12.62 20.23 16.75
N GLY A 8 -12.80 18.94 17.08
CA GLY A 8 -12.80 18.46 18.46
C GLY A 8 -14.14 18.72 19.15
N THR A 9 -15.12 17.89 18.85
CA THR A 9 -16.45 17.91 19.46
C THR A 9 -16.90 16.52 19.83
N VAL A 10 -17.88 16.41 20.74
CA VAL A 10 -18.54 15.14 20.98
C VAL A 10 -19.54 14.86 19.86
N SER A 11 -19.23 13.84 19.06
CA SER A 11 -20.05 13.42 17.92
C SER A 11 -20.92 12.22 18.29
N ASN A 12 -22.20 12.27 17.92
CA ASN A 12 -23.16 11.18 18.13
C ASN A 12 -23.23 10.29 16.90
N VAL A 13 -22.74 9.06 17.01
CA VAL A 13 -22.66 8.08 15.92
C VAL A 13 -23.70 6.97 16.15
N PRO A 14 -24.57 6.66 15.16
CA PRO A 14 -25.51 5.54 15.26
C PRO A 14 -24.74 4.21 15.23
N PRO A 15 -25.08 3.23 16.11
CA PRO A 15 -24.35 1.96 16.27
C PRO A 15 -24.32 1.11 14.98
N GLN A 16 -25.37 1.16 14.18
CA GLN A 16 -25.51 0.34 12.96
C GLN A 16 -25.27 1.10 11.65
N GLY A 17 -24.84 2.35 11.71
CA GLY A 17 -24.75 3.22 10.52
C GLY A 17 -26.14 3.58 9.96
N GLY A 18 -26.19 4.46 8.96
CA GLY A 18 -27.42 4.85 8.30
C GLY A 18 -28.04 6.16 8.82
N ARG A 19 -29.35 6.36 8.52
CA ARG A 19 -30.07 7.60 8.91
C ARG A 19 -30.30 7.65 10.41
N LYS A 20 -30.11 8.83 11.00
CA LYS A 20 -30.39 9.10 12.40
C LYS A 20 -31.92 9.01 12.66
N HIS A 21 -32.33 8.05 13.48
CA HIS A 21 -33.71 7.96 13.96
C HIS A 21 -33.82 8.60 15.35
N PRO A 22 -34.91 9.35 15.65
CA PRO A 22 -35.04 10.08 16.92
C PRO A 22 -35.05 9.21 18.19
N GLN A 23 -35.35 7.92 18.07
CA GLN A 23 -35.44 6.98 19.20
C GLN A 23 -34.25 6.03 19.32
N GLN A 24 -33.16 6.26 18.57
CA GLN A 24 -31.99 5.39 18.58
C GLN A 24 -30.95 5.91 19.57
N GLU A 25 -30.40 5.01 20.39
CA GLU A 25 -29.23 5.32 21.21
C GLU A 25 -28.01 5.62 20.32
N PHE A 26 -27.30 6.69 20.64
CA PHE A 26 -26.12 7.10 19.93
C PHE A 26 -24.87 6.82 20.77
N ILE A 27 -23.82 6.35 20.13
CA ILE A 27 -22.49 6.27 20.72
C ILE A 27 -21.88 7.67 20.67
N GLN A 28 -21.51 8.20 21.83
CA GLN A 28 -20.82 9.48 21.94
C GLN A 28 -19.32 9.27 21.74
N ILE A 29 -18.74 9.95 20.77
CA ILE A 29 -17.31 9.91 20.48
C ILE A 29 -16.75 11.31 20.59
N ASP A 30 -15.80 11.48 21.50
CA ASP A 30 -15.02 12.72 21.60
C ASP A 30 -13.90 12.70 20.54
N THR A 31 -13.96 13.65 19.62
CA THR A 31 -13.00 13.75 18.51
C THR A 31 -11.85 14.71 18.78
N THR A 32 -11.74 15.27 19.97
CA THR A 32 -10.76 16.31 20.33
C THR A 32 -9.30 15.85 20.09
N ASN A 33 -9.00 14.58 20.37
CA ASN A 33 -7.66 14.03 20.25
C ASN A 33 -7.51 13.04 19.09
N ILE A 34 -8.37 13.14 18.05
CA ILE A 34 -8.27 12.28 16.87
C ILE A 34 -7.46 12.97 15.78
N LEU A 35 -6.37 12.31 15.34
CA LEU A 35 -5.60 12.74 14.19
C LEU A 35 -6.32 12.32 12.89
N PHE A 36 -6.54 13.30 11.99
CA PHE A 36 -7.10 13.06 10.67
C PHE A 36 -6.00 13.11 9.61
N ILE A 37 -5.83 12.03 8.88
CA ILE A 37 -4.92 11.94 7.74
C ILE A 37 -5.77 11.65 6.50
N CYS A 38 -5.73 12.55 5.53
CA CYS A 38 -6.47 12.43 4.28
C CYS A 38 -5.47 12.26 3.14
N GLY A 39 -5.67 11.28 2.29
CA GLY A 39 -4.82 11.04 1.13
C GLY A 39 -5.64 10.89 -0.15
N GLY A 40 -5.00 11.16 -1.29
CA GLY A 40 -5.57 11.00 -2.63
C GLY A 40 -4.47 11.00 -3.69
N ALA A 41 -4.76 10.51 -4.90
CA ALA A 41 -3.83 10.51 -6.02
C ALA A 41 -3.69 11.91 -6.65
N PHE A 42 -4.75 12.70 -6.67
CA PHE A 42 -4.80 14.07 -7.20
C PHE A 42 -4.29 14.17 -8.65
N ASP A 43 -4.67 13.22 -9.51
CA ASP A 43 -4.25 13.17 -10.91
C ASP A 43 -4.60 14.47 -11.65
N GLY A 44 -3.62 15.11 -12.26
CA GLY A 44 -3.77 16.39 -12.96
C GLY A 44 -3.65 17.64 -12.07
N LEU A 45 -3.30 17.51 -10.79
CA LEU A 45 -3.02 18.64 -9.91
C LEU A 45 -1.79 19.46 -10.40
N ASP A 46 -0.82 18.79 -11.00
CA ASP A 46 0.37 19.36 -11.65
C ASP A 46 0.00 20.51 -12.60
N LYS A 47 -1.08 20.36 -13.38
CA LYS A 47 -1.55 21.35 -14.35
C LYS A 47 -2.01 22.65 -13.67
N TYR A 48 -2.58 22.57 -12.48
CA TYR A 48 -3.00 23.75 -11.71
C TYR A 48 -1.82 24.47 -11.09
N ILE A 49 -0.84 23.71 -10.59
CA ILE A 49 0.42 24.25 -10.05
C ILE A 49 1.21 24.93 -11.16
N LEU A 50 1.31 24.28 -12.33
CA LEU A 50 2.00 24.85 -13.49
C LEU A 50 1.38 26.19 -13.92
N ARG A 51 0.05 26.27 -14.03
CA ARG A 51 -0.65 27.51 -14.37
C ARG A 51 -0.40 28.64 -13.37
N ARG A 52 -0.13 28.33 -12.11
CA ARG A 52 0.21 29.34 -11.09
C ARG A 52 1.66 29.77 -11.19
N THR A 53 2.57 28.81 -11.41
CA THR A 53 4.02 29.07 -11.44
C THR A 53 4.46 29.68 -12.76
N ASP A 54 3.83 29.33 -13.89
CA ASP A 54 4.17 29.82 -15.23
C ASP A 54 3.39 31.10 -15.62
N LYS A 55 3.25 32.05 -14.72
CA LYS A 55 2.68 33.38 -15.08
C LYS A 55 3.50 34.14 -16.13
N SER A 56 4.62 33.60 -16.56
CA SER A 56 5.62 34.27 -17.42
C SER A 56 5.64 33.82 -18.88
N ALA A 57 4.78 32.87 -19.29
CA ALA A 57 4.86 32.30 -20.64
C ALA A 57 3.82 32.89 -21.63
N LEU A 58 3.66 34.21 -21.64
CA LEU A 58 3.04 34.95 -22.73
C LEU A 58 4.11 35.42 -23.75
N GLY A 59 5.02 34.50 -24.14
CA GLY A 59 6.04 34.78 -25.13
C GLY A 59 6.33 33.56 -26.03
N PHE A 60 6.52 33.82 -27.32
CA PHE A 60 6.94 32.85 -28.35
C PHE A 60 8.30 32.22 -28.03
N GLY A 61 8.39 31.33 -27.04
CA GLY A 61 9.66 30.74 -26.62
C GLY A 61 9.50 29.72 -25.47
N SER A 62 8.33 29.11 -25.31
CA SER A 62 8.21 28.01 -24.36
C SER A 62 9.01 26.83 -24.89
N ALA A 63 10.23 26.65 -24.36
CA ALA A 63 10.94 25.40 -24.49
C ALA A 63 10.00 24.29 -24.06
N LEU A 64 9.88 23.25 -24.91
CA LEU A 64 9.20 22.00 -24.59
C LEU A 64 9.77 21.54 -23.26
N LYS A 65 9.03 21.75 -22.15
CA LYS A 65 9.44 21.26 -20.84
C LYS A 65 9.39 19.75 -20.91
N ASP A 66 10.51 19.12 -20.61
CA ASP A 66 10.63 17.69 -20.45
C ASP A 66 9.49 17.19 -19.52
N ASN A 67 8.60 16.38 -20.08
CA ASN A 67 7.61 15.63 -19.33
C ASN A 67 8.28 14.46 -18.57
N SER A 68 9.40 14.72 -17.92
CA SER A 68 10.04 13.72 -17.09
C SER A 68 9.27 13.60 -15.78
N SER A 69 9.13 12.38 -15.29
CA SER A 69 8.48 12.10 -14.00
C SER A 69 9.09 12.91 -12.85
N GLU A 70 10.36 13.28 -12.96
CA GLU A 70 11.07 14.13 -11.99
C GLU A 70 10.58 15.59 -12.00
N ALA A 71 10.29 16.13 -13.18
CA ALA A 71 9.75 17.49 -13.30
C ALA A 71 8.34 17.59 -12.68
N GLU A 72 7.50 16.57 -12.89
CA GLU A 72 6.17 16.50 -12.27
C GLU A 72 6.27 16.41 -10.74
N LYS A 73 7.18 15.59 -10.21
CA LYS A 73 7.44 15.49 -8.76
C LYS A 73 7.92 16.81 -8.17
N ALA A 74 8.84 17.48 -8.84
CA ALA A 74 9.32 18.79 -8.41
C ALA A 74 8.23 19.86 -8.42
N LEU A 75 7.26 19.77 -9.33
CA LEU A 75 6.08 20.63 -9.37
C LEU A 75 5.14 20.32 -8.20
N LEU A 76 4.81 19.06 -7.95
CA LEU A 76 3.91 18.66 -6.86
C LEU A 76 4.43 19.14 -5.49
N ARG A 77 5.74 19.16 -5.27
CA ARG A 77 6.33 19.71 -4.03
C ARG A 77 6.07 21.21 -3.82
N LYS A 78 5.64 21.92 -4.87
CA LYS A 78 5.26 23.35 -4.81
C LYS A 78 3.76 23.56 -4.61
N VAL A 79 3.02 22.51 -4.24
CA VAL A 79 1.58 22.60 -4.04
C VAL A 79 1.23 23.56 -2.91
N GLU A 80 0.21 24.38 -3.15
CA GLU A 80 -0.38 25.30 -2.17
C GLU A 80 -1.85 24.98 -1.93
N PRO A 81 -2.42 25.39 -0.78
CA PRO A 81 -3.84 25.22 -0.48
C PRO A 81 -4.77 25.71 -1.60
N HIS A 82 -4.40 26.81 -2.26
CA HIS A 82 -5.16 27.39 -3.37
C HIS A 82 -5.24 26.49 -4.61
N ASP A 83 -4.18 25.72 -4.89
CA ASP A 83 -4.17 24.77 -6.01
C ASP A 83 -5.17 23.65 -5.78
N LEU A 84 -5.28 23.16 -4.54
CA LEU A 84 -6.24 22.14 -4.14
C LEU A 84 -7.69 22.63 -4.24
N VAL A 85 -7.95 23.90 -3.91
CA VAL A 85 -9.27 24.52 -4.09
C VAL A 85 -9.61 24.62 -5.58
N LYS A 86 -8.66 25.03 -6.42
CA LYS A 86 -8.84 25.09 -7.86
C LYS A 86 -9.02 23.70 -8.49
N PHE A 87 -8.38 22.68 -7.92
CA PHE A 87 -8.54 21.29 -8.31
C PHE A 87 -9.96 20.77 -8.01
N GLY A 88 -10.68 21.38 -7.05
CA GLY A 88 -12.07 21.05 -6.73
C GLY A 88 -12.34 20.66 -5.29
N LEU A 89 -11.35 20.79 -4.42
CA LEU A 89 -11.58 20.55 -2.99
C LEU A 89 -12.28 21.77 -2.35
N ILE A 90 -13.18 21.49 -1.41
CA ILE A 90 -13.94 22.54 -0.72
C ILE A 90 -13.00 23.37 0.16
N PRO A 91 -13.07 24.72 0.10
CA PRO A 91 -12.19 25.60 0.88
C PRO A 91 -12.24 25.33 2.38
N GLU A 92 -13.43 25.01 2.93
CA GLU A 92 -13.63 24.71 4.34
C GLU A 92 -12.91 23.44 4.78
N LEU A 93 -12.73 22.47 3.87
CA LEU A 93 -11.94 21.28 4.13
C LEU A 93 -10.45 21.61 4.19
N ILE A 94 -9.97 22.37 3.22
CA ILE A 94 -8.56 22.76 3.12
C ILE A 94 -8.16 23.63 4.32
N GLY A 95 -9.01 24.56 4.75
CA GLY A 95 -8.76 25.38 5.94
C GLY A 95 -8.61 24.57 7.24
N ARG A 96 -9.11 23.33 7.28
CA ARG A 96 -9.01 22.44 8.46
C ARG A 96 -7.94 21.37 8.34
N LEU A 97 -7.25 21.30 7.21
CA LEU A 97 -6.12 20.39 6.94
C LEU A 97 -4.89 21.25 6.58
N PRO A 98 -4.29 21.91 7.58
CA PRO A 98 -3.27 22.94 7.33
C PRO A 98 -1.94 22.35 6.85
N VAL A 99 -1.69 21.07 7.12
CA VAL A 99 -0.46 20.39 6.72
C VAL A 99 -0.70 19.66 5.41
N ILE A 100 0.00 20.07 4.37
CA ILE A 100 0.00 19.44 3.05
C ILE A 100 1.35 18.78 2.85
N THR A 101 1.34 17.50 2.52
CA THR A 101 2.56 16.71 2.28
C THR A 101 2.43 16.00 0.94
N VAL A 102 3.49 16.00 0.17
CA VAL A 102 3.62 15.23 -1.07
C VAL A 102 4.48 14.02 -0.78
N LEU A 103 4.01 12.85 -1.22
CA LEU A 103 4.76 11.60 -1.10
C LEU A 103 5.54 11.36 -2.39
N ASP A 104 6.77 10.94 -2.24
CA ASP A 104 7.60 10.48 -3.36
C ASP A 104 7.20 9.05 -3.75
N ASP A 105 7.44 8.67 -5.00
CA ASP A 105 7.30 7.28 -5.43
C ASP A 105 8.29 6.39 -4.68
N LEU A 106 7.87 5.15 -4.46
CA LEU A 106 8.72 4.16 -3.84
C LEU A 106 9.73 3.64 -4.87
N ASP A 107 11.00 3.72 -4.54
CA ASP A 107 12.08 3.08 -5.27
C ASP A 107 12.15 1.57 -4.96
N GLU A 108 13.07 0.87 -5.63
CA GLU A 108 13.27 -0.57 -5.45
C GLU A 108 13.61 -0.91 -4.00
N ASP A 109 14.54 -0.17 -3.39
CA ASP A 109 14.98 -0.41 -2.02
C ASP A 109 13.85 -0.17 -1.00
N ALA A 110 13.04 0.88 -1.20
CA ALA A 110 11.89 1.13 -0.36
C ALA A 110 10.84 0.01 -0.46
N LEU A 111 10.60 -0.55 -1.65
CA LEU A 111 9.70 -1.69 -1.83
C LEU A 111 10.24 -2.94 -1.15
N VAL A 112 11.54 -3.22 -1.21
CA VAL A 112 12.19 -4.32 -0.49
C VAL A 112 12.04 -4.13 1.02
N ARG A 113 12.20 -2.92 1.54
CA ARG A 113 11.97 -2.62 2.95
C ARG A 113 10.51 -2.86 3.35
N VAL A 114 9.55 -2.47 2.50
CA VAL A 114 8.11 -2.75 2.72
C VAL A 114 7.84 -4.26 2.79
N LEU A 115 8.55 -5.09 2.03
CA LEU A 115 8.44 -6.56 2.08
C LEU A 115 8.99 -7.18 3.36
N LYS A 116 10.04 -6.57 3.96
CA LYS A 116 10.80 -7.16 5.09
C LYS A 116 10.50 -6.54 6.45
N GLU A 117 10.54 -5.20 6.55
CA GLU A 117 10.63 -4.50 7.83
C GLU A 117 9.33 -4.50 8.65
N PRO A 118 8.14 -4.25 8.08
CA PRO A 118 6.92 -4.14 8.87
C PRO A 118 6.70 -5.34 9.80
N ARG A 119 6.04 -5.10 10.94
CA ARG A 119 5.71 -6.18 11.89
C ARG A 119 4.98 -7.33 11.21
N ASN A 120 4.03 -7.00 10.32
CA ASN A 120 3.24 -7.95 9.52
C ASN A 120 3.63 -7.82 8.04
N SER A 121 4.93 -7.87 7.71
CA SER A 121 5.39 -7.84 6.33
C SER A 121 4.92 -9.07 5.55
N LEU A 122 4.79 -8.94 4.22
CA LEU A 122 4.35 -10.05 3.37
C LEU A 122 5.24 -11.28 3.51
N VAL A 123 6.55 -11.09 3.53
CA VAL A 123 7.52 -12.18 3.73
C VAL A 123 7.24 -12.94 5.02
N LYS A 124 7.01 -12.22 6.13
CA LYS A 124 6.73 -12.86 7.43
C LYS A 124 5.39 -13.60 7.43
N GLN A 125 4.36 -13.06 6.75
CA GLN A 125 3.07 -13.71 6.63
C GLN A 125 3.19 -15.05 5.90
N TYR A 126 3.92 -15.10 4.78
CA TYR A 126 4.09 -16.36 4.03
C TYR A 126 5.02 -17.35 4.72
N LYS A 127 6.08 -16.87 5.40
CA LYS A 127 6.88 -17.73 6.27
C LYS A 127 6.04 -18.41 7.35
N GLU A 128 5.15 -17.66 7.99
CA GLU A 128 4.25 -18.20 9.00
C GLU A 128 3.25 -19.20 8.40
N LEU A 129 2.66 -18.89 7.23
CA LEU A 129 1.74 -19.81 6.57
C LEU A 129 2.37 -21.16 6.24
N LEU A 130 3.56 -21.18 5.64
CA LEU A 130 4.27 -22.43 5.33
C LEU A 130 4.80 -23.15 6.58
N SER A 131 5.10 -22.41 7.63
CA SER A 131 5.51 -22.98 8.92
C SER A 131 4.39 -23.81 9.57
N MET A 132 3.11 -23.50 9.31
CA MET A 132 1.97 -24.31 9.78
C MET A 132 1.98 -25.70 9.17
N ASP A 133 2.53 -25.85 7.97
CA ASP A 133 2.78 -27.14 7.33
C ASP A 133 4.16 -27.70 7.68
N ASN A 134 4.89 -27.13 8.62
CA ASN A 134 6.27 -27.45 8.99
C ASN A 134 7.25 -27.37 7.80
N VAL A 135 7.06 -26.40 6.93
CA VAL A 135 7.98 -26.06 5.83
C VAL A 135 8.61 -24.72 6.08
N GLU A 136 9.91 -24.64 5.96
CA GLU A 136 10.67 -23.41 6.03
C GLU A 136 10.64 -22.71 4.66
N LEU A 137 10.21 -21.44 4.64
CA LEU A 137 10.31 -20.59 3.45
C LEU A 137 11.52 -19.69 3.57
N ASP A 138 12.40 -19.72 2.59
CA ASP A 138 13.47 -18.76 2.43
C ASP A 138 13.30 -17.97 1.12
N ILE A 139 13.52 -16.65 1.18
CA ILE A 139 13.44 -15.77 0.02
C ILE A 139 14.72 -14.96 0.00
N THR A 140 15.51 -15.13 -1.06
CA THR A 140 16.80 -14.44 -1.18
C THR A 140 16.62 -12.95 -1.37
N ASP A 141 17.65 -12.17 -1.07
CA ASP A 141 17.61 -10.72 -1.26
C ASP A 141 17.46 -10.35 -2.74
N GLU A 142 18.09 -11.11 -3.63
CA GLU A 142 17.99 -10.97 -5.09
C GLU A 142 16.53 -11.19 -5.54
N ALA A 143 15.85 -12.20 -5.00
CA ALA A 143 14.44 -12.46 -5.27
C ALA A 143 13.54 -11.29 -4.83
N LEU A 144 13.80 -10.69 -3.69
CA LEU A 144 13.04 -9.53 -3.20
C LEU A 144 13.24 -8.30 -4.09
N HIS A 145 14.45 -8.08 -4.58
CA HIS A 145 14.74 -7.05 -5.57
C HIS A 145 14.04 -7.33 -6.90
N ALA A 146 14.03 -8.56 -7.38
CA ALA A 146 13.30 -8.95 -8.58
C ALA A 146 11.77 -8.74 -8.43
N ILE A 147 11.19 -9.06 -7.28
CA ILE A 147 9.78 -8.79 -6.96
C ILE A 147 9.51 -7.27 -6.99
N ALA A 148 10.39 -6.48 -6.40
CA ALA A 148 10.27 -5.01 -6.41
C ALA A 148 10.32 -4.46 -7.83
N ARG A 149 11.28 -4.88 -8.67
CA ARG A 149 11.39 -4.48 -10.09
C ARG A 149 10.13 -4.81 -10.88
N LYS A 150 9.60 -6.05 -10.79
CA LYS A 150 8.33 -6.45 -11.44
C LYS A 150 7.15 -5.60 -10.99
N THR A 151 7.16 -5.16 -9.73
CA THR A 151 6.10 -4.30 -9.19
C THR A 151 6.18 -2.88 -9.76
N ILE A 152 7.39 -2.34 -9.91
CA ILE A 152 7.64 -1.03 -10.53
C ILE A 152 7.23 -1.04 -12.00
N GLU A 153 7.59 -2.08 -12.75
CA GLU A 153 7.21 -2.24 -14.16
C GLU A 153 5.69 -2.23 -14.37
N ARG A 154 4.95 -2.85 -13.44
CA ARG A 154 3.47 -2.86 -13.45
C ARG A 154 2.85 -1.52 -13.04
N LYS A 155 3.62 -0.55 -12.57
CA LYS A 155 3.16 0.78 -12.11
C LYS A 155 2.07 0.71 -11.03
N THR A 156 2.08 -0.34 -10.21
CA THR A 156 1.05 -0.58 -9.18
C THR A 156 1.47 -0.13 -7.79
N GLY A 157 2.72 0.33 -7.62
CA GLY A 157 3.30 0.72 -6.33
C GLY A 157 3.27 -0.45 -5.32
N ALA A 158 3.37 -0.15 -4.04
CA ALA A 158 3.41 -1.17 -2.98
C ALA A 158 2.19 -2.13 -2.97
N ARG A 159 1.04 -1.73 -3.51
CA ARG A 159 -0.15 -2.61 -3.60
C ARG A 159 0.08 -3.80 -4.54
N GLY A 160 0.93 -3.64 -5.55
CA GLY A 160 1.28 -4.70 -6.49
C GLY A 160 2.17 -5.79 -5.90
N LEU A 161 2.91 -5.50 -4.82
CA LEU A 161 3.81 -6.47 -4.18
C LEU A 161 3.08 -7.76 -3.77
N ARG A 162 1.89 -7.64 -3.18
CA ARG A 162 1.07 -8.79 -2.80
C ARG A 162 0.73 -9.66 -4.00
N SER A 163 0.25 -9.06 -5.08
CA SER A 163 -0.13 -9.82 -6.28
C SER A 163 1.06 -10.50 -6.96
N VAL A 164 2.24 -9.85 -6.97
CA VAL A 164 3.46 -10.48 -7.50
C VAL A 164 3.87 -11.67 -6.64
N MET A 165 3.89 -11.51 -5.32
CA MET A 165 4.21 -12.61 -4.41
C MET A 165 3.19 -13.76 -4.47
N GLU A 166 1.89 -13.45 -4.55
CA GLU A 166 0.84 -14.45 -4.68
C GLU A 166 1.03 -15.30 -5.94
N ASN A 167 1.37 -14.69 -7.06
CA ASN A 167 1.61 -15.43 -8.31
C ASN A 167 2.79 -16.42 -8.21
N ILE A 168 3.82 -16.09 -7.43
CA ILE A 168 4.99 -16.94 -7.22
C ILE A 168 4.68 -18.05 -6.21
N LEU A 169 4.03 -17.69 -5.09
CA LEU A 169 3.84 -18.58 -3.96
C LEU A 169 2.62 -19.50 -4.08
N MET A 170 1.60 -19.13 -4.86
CA MET A 170 0.35 -19.91 -4.95
C MET A 170 0.57 -21.34 -5.47
N PRO A 171 1.36 -21.61 -6.52
CA PRO A 171 1.68 -22.99 -6.93
C PRO A 171 2.36 -23.78 -5.81
N ILE A 172 3.34 -23.16 -5.14
CA ILE A 172 4.10 -23.76 -4.04
C ILE A 172 3.19 -24.11 -2.87
N MET A 173 2.31 -23.20 -2.48
CA MET A 173 1.33 -23.40 -1.39
C MET A 173 0.30 -24.49 -1.74
N TYR A 174 0.07 -24.76 -3.02
CA TYR A 174 -0.76 -25.89 -3.45
C TYR A 174 -0.02 -27.22 -3.35
N ASP A 175 1.26 -27.26 -3.70
CA ASP A 175 2.05 -28.49 -3.75
C ASP A 175 2.56 -28.92 -2.37
N VAL A 176 2.97 -27.99 -1.53
CA VAL A 176 3.53 -28.24 -0.19
C VAL A 176 2.65 -29.13 0.71
N PRO A 177 1.33 -28.96 0.82
CA PRO A 177 0.47 -29.84 1.61
C PRO A 177 0.33 -31.24 1.01
N ASN A 178 0.52 -31.39 -0.32
CA ASN A 178 0.38 -32.66 -1.03
C ASN A 178 1.63 -33.54 -0.92
N ASP A 179 2.81 -32.93 -0.76
CA ASP A 179 4.07 -33.64 -0.58
C ASP A 179 4.63 -33.47 0.85
N PRO A 180 4.47 -34.45 1.73
CA PRO A 180 4.96 -34.39 3.11
C PRO A 180 6.49 -34.51 3.23
N THR A 181 7.22 -34.67 2.16
CA THR A 181 8.70 -34.78 2.18
C THR A 181 9.38 -33.43 1.99
N ILE A 182 8.67 -32.40 1.52
CA ILE A 182 9.20 -31.04 1.36
C ILE A 182 9.43 -30.44 2.75
N ILE A 183 10.65 -30.07 3.10
CA ILE A 183 11.02 -29.47 4.39
C ILE A 183 11.39 -27.99 4.27
N ARG A 184 11.91 -27.56 3.12
CA ARG A 184 12.26 -26.16 2.87
C ARG A 184 11.96 -25.80 1.41
N VAL A 185 11.56 -24.56 1.20
CA VAL A 185 11.38 -23.93 -0.11
C VAL A 185 12.22 -22.67 -0.15
N THR A 186 13.09 -22.55 -1.15
CA THR A 186 13.90 -21.36 -1.39
C THR A 186 13.44 -20.70 -2.69
N ILE A 187 13.17 -19.41 -2.62
CA ILE A 187 12.82 -18.55 -3.76
C ILE A 187 14.00 -17.66 -4.07
N ASP A 188 14.51 -17.78 -5.27
CA ASP A 188 15.57 -16.96 -5.82
C ASP A 188 15.07 -16.06 -6.97
N GLU A 189 15.96 -15.33 -7.61
CA GLU A 189 15.65 -14.46 -8.74
C GLU A 189 15.07 -15.25 -9.92
N ASP A 190 15.62 -16.44 -10.22
CA ASP A 190 15.15 -17.28 -11.33
C ASP A 190 13.70 -17.74 -11.10
N THR A 191 13.35 -18.10 -9.86
CA THR A 191 11.96 -18.43 -9.48
C THR A 191 11.03 -17.25 -9.72
N VAL A 192 11.45 -16.05 -9.39
CA VAL A 192 10.66 -14.83 -9.63
C VAL A 192 10.48 -14.57 -11.12
N GLU A 193 11.49 -14.89 -11.96
CA GLU A 193 11.42 -14.73 -13.42
C GLU A 193 10.58 -15.82 -14.12
N GLY A 194 10.12 -16.83 -13.41
CA GLY A 194 9.25 -17.89 -13.91
C GLY A 194 9.89 -19.26 -13.90
N GLY A 195 11.05 -19.42 -13.27
CA GLY A 195 11.68 -20.70 -12.98
C GLY A 195 10.97 -21.45 -11.86
N GLU A 196 11.40 -22.68 -11.61
CA GLU A 196 10.89 -23.51 -10.52
C GLU A 196 11.54 -23.13 -9.19
N ALA A 197 10.77 -23.16 -8.10
CA ALA A 197 11.31 -22.94 -6.76
C ALA A 197 12.20 -24.10 -6.32
N HIS A 198 13.28 -23.81 -5.61
CA HIS A 198 14.15 -24.83 -5.05
C HIS A 198 13.51 -25.47 -3.83
N MET A 199 13.17 -26.77 -3.95
CA MET A 199 12.59 -27.55 -2.86
C MET A 199 13.61 -28.52 -2.27
N GLU A 200 13.80 -28.46 -0.96
CA GLU A 200 14.57 -29.43 -0.22
C GLU A 200 13.66 -30.49 0.38
N TYR A 201 14.04 -31.74 0.21
CA TYR A 201 13.27 -32.91 0.64
C TYR A 201 13.95 -33.58 1.83
N GLY A 202 13.15 -34.01 2.81
CA GLY A 202 13.63 -34.65 4.03
C GLY A 202 12.73 -35.80 4.49
N ALA A 203 12.81 -36.11 5.79
CA ALA A 203 11.94 -37.12 6.38
C ALA A 203 10.47 -36.67 6.34
N VAL A 204 9.56 -37.64 6.13
CA VAL A 204 8.11 -37.37 6.06
C VAL A 204 7.64 -36.59 7.29
N ARG A 205 7.08 -35.41 7.07
CA ARG A 205 6.52 -34.52 8.12
C ARG A 205 5.29 -35.16 8.77
N LYS A 206 5.14 -35.00 10.08
CA LYS A 206 3.87 -35.32 10.75
C LYS A 206 2.84 -34.27 10.36
N ARG A 207 1.75 -34.70 9.70
CA ARG A 207 0.62 -33.79 9.40
C ARG A 207 0.11 -33.15 10.70
N TYR A 208 -0.08 -31.85 10.68
CA TYR A 208 -0.81 -31.14 11.72
C TYR A 208 -2.23 -31.72 11.80
N LYS A 209 -2.55 -32.45 12.86
CA LYS A 209 -3.93 -32.85 13.12
C LYS A 209 -4.68 -31.61 13.54
N SER A 210 -5.50 -31.03 12.65
CA SER A 210 -6.48 -30.05 13.05
C SER A 210 -7.31 -30.67 14.19
N GLN A 211 -7.33 -30.03 15.36
CA GLN A 211 -8.27 -30.40 16.43
C GLN A 211 -9.68 -30.02 15.99
N SER A 212 -10.26 -30.83 15.10
CA SER A 212 -11.70 -30.86 14.86
C SER A 212 -12.32 -31.78 15.89
N SER A 213 -12.47 -31.28 17.12
CA SER A 213 -13.35 -31.86 18.11
C SER A 213 -13.87 -30.74 19.00
N LEU A 214 -14.77 -29.96 18.44
CA LEU A 214 -15.78 -29.27 19.23
C LEU A 214 -17.09 -30.02 18.97
N SER A 215 -17.32 -30.99 19.85
CA SER A 215 -18.64 -31.55 20.13
C SER A 215 -19.43 -30.59 21.00
#